data_340f74983cae7648d43c454a688eb1d5
#
_entry.id   340f74983cae7648d43c454a688eb1d5
#
_cell.length_a   1.000
_cell.length_b   1.000
_cell.length_c   1.000
_cell.angle_alpha   90.00
_cell.angle_beta   90.00
_cell.angle_gamma   90.00
#
_symmetry.space_group_name_H-M   'P 1'
#
loop_
_entity.id
_entity.type
_entity.pdbx_description
1 polymer ?
#
loop_
_entity_poly.entity_id
_entity_poly.type
_entity_poly.pdbx_seq_one_letter_code
_entity_poly.pdbx_strand_id
1 'polypeptide(L)'
;MEKTQTIKAETEELLKKMIDKFELDVEEDNGVYHIIIKTEEEAPTVIGRHGETIRAIQKILEVVLYKKLGEPVSILVNVNDYREKQKERLEGMADEAAAKTQNGKMANSIRGLSSYERKVIHEYITQNYVDLTTYSVGEGRDRQLVVDLKGNEPKAE
;
A
#
# COMPACT_ATOMS: atom_id res chain seq x y z
N MET A 1 26.58 -7.12 -5.45
CA MET A 1 26.45 -8.59 -5.31
C MET A 1 26.28 -9.01 -3.85
N GLU A 2 27.14 -8.60 -2.95
CA GLU A 2 27.05 -9.01 -1.53
C GLU A 2 25.77 -8.54 -0.83
N LYS A 3 25.35 -7.28 -1.03
CA LYS A 3 24.09 -6.76 -0.46
C LYS A 3 22.85 -7.49 -0.96
N THR A 4 22.75 -7.72 -2.26
CA THR A 4 21.63 -8.46 -2.87
C THR A 4 21.52 -9.87 -2.30
N GLN A 5 22.63 -10.55 -2.13
CA GLN A 5 22.67 -11.89 -1.54
C GLN A 5 22.24 -11.88 -0.07
N THR A 6 22.71 -10.90 0.70
CA THR A 6 22.30 -10.71 2.09
C THR A 6 20.81 -10.45 2.21
N ILE A 7 20.27 -9.54 1.39
CA ILE A 7 18.83 -9.23 1.35
C ILE A 7 18.02 -10.48 1.01
N LYS A 8 18.46 -11.23 0.00
CA LYS A 8 17.79 -12.48 -0.40
C LYS A 8 17.79 -13.51 0.72
N ALA A 9 18.93 -13.73 1.38
CA ALA A 9 19.05 -14.69 2.47
C ALA A 9 18.17 -14.34 3.69
N GLU A 10 18.17 -13.08 4.12
CA GLU A 10 17.35 -12.64 5.25
C GLU A 10 15.86 -12.71 4.94
N THR A 11 15.47 -12.34 3.71
CA THR A 11 14.08 -12.44 3.25
C THR A 11 13.63 -13.90 3.20
N GLU A 12 14.46 -14.78 2.66
CA GLU A 12 14.18 -16.21 2.57
C GLU A 12 14.02 -16.85 3.97
N GLU A 13 14.90 -16.50 4.91
CA GLU A 13 14.81 -16.98 6.29
C GLU A 13 13.51 -16.54 6.99
N LEU A 14 13.08 -15.29 6.76
CA LEU A 14 11.83 -14.78 7.30
C LEU A 14 10.63 -15.50 6.67
N LEU A 15 10.61 -15.63 5.35
CA LEU A 15 9.50 -16.26 4.62
C LEU A 15 9.32 -17.73 4.97
N LYS A 16 10.39 -18.50 5.16
CA LYS A 16 10.35 -19.91 5.58
C LYS A 16 9.66 -20.13 6.94
N LYS A 17 9.55 -19.09 7.76
CA LYS A 17 8.80 -19.12 9.02
C LYS A 17 7.31 -18.86 8.82
N MET A 18 6.90 -18.40 7.66
CA MET A 18 5.53 -17.96 7.36
C MET A 18 4.84 -18.84 6.33
N ILE A 19 5.56 -19.27 5.31
CA ILE A 19 5.04 -20.02 4.16
C ILE A 19 6.04 -21.08 3.70
N ASP A 20 5.52 -22.12 3.02
CA ASP A 20 6.33 -23.27 2.59
C ASP A 20 6.77 -23.17 1.12
N LYS A 21 5.92 -22.64 0.25
CA LYS A 21 6.16 -22.62 -1.20
C LYS A 21 6.21 -21.20 -1.75
N PHE A 22 7.38 -20.80 -2.16
CA PHE A 22 7.58 -19.49 -2.80
C PHE A 22 8.83 -19.48 -3.69
N GLU A 23 8.86 -18.57 -4.63
CA GLU A 23 10.04 -18.14 -5.34
C GLU A 23 10.40 -16.73 -4.89
N LEU A 24 11.68 -16.44 -4.80
CA LEU A 24 12.18 -15.16 -4.34
C LEU A 24 13.23 -14.62 -5.31
N ASP A 25 13.00 -13.41 -5.76
CA ASP A 25 13.95 -12.65 -6.54
C ASP A 25 14.23 -11.29 -5.91
N VAL A 26 15.44 -10.77 -6.13
CA VAL A 26 15.86 -9.45 -5.62
C VAL A 26 16.60 -8.72 -6.73
N GLU A 27 16.03 -7.63 -7.17
CA GLU A 27 16.57 -6.78 -8.22
C GLU A 27 16.93 -5.41 -7.64
N GLU A 28 18.03 -4.82 -8.09
CA GLU A 28 18.41 -3.47 -7.71
C GLU A 28 18.11 -2.50 -8.87
N ASP A 29 17.34 -1.47 -8.57
CA ASP A 29 17.09 -0.37 -9.50
C ASP A 29 17.26 0.98 -8.79
N ASN A 30 18.21 1.80 -9.28
CA ASN A 30 18.47 3.14 -8.76
C ASN A 30 18.67 3.23 -7.23
N GLY A 31 19.31 2.22 -6.64
CA GLY A 31 19.59 2.15 -5.20
C GLY A 31 18.42 1.63 -4.36
N VAL A 32 17.34 1.20 -4.97
CA VAL A 32 16.22 0.52 -4.32
C VAL A 32 16.27 -0.97 -4.66
N TYR A 33 16.20 -1.82 -3.65
CA TYR A 33 16.13 -3.27 -3.84
C TYR A 33 14.68 -3.73 -3.87
N HIS A 34 14.25 -4.18 -5.03
CA HIS A 34 12.92 -4.75 -5.26
C HIS A 34 12.94 -6.23 -4.87
N ILE A 35 12.22 -6.57 -3.82
CA ILE A 35 12.07 -7.94 -3.33
C ILE A 35 10.76 -8.49 -3.88
N ILE A 36 10.86 -9.43 -4.80
CA ILE A 36 9.72 -10.00 -5.52
C ILE A 36 9.46 -11.41 -4.98
N ILE A 37 8.35 -11.57 -4.32
CA ILE A 37 7.89 -12.85 -3.77
C ILE A 37 6.80 -13.39 -4.70
N LYS A 38 6.98 -14.60 -5.21
CA LYS A 38 5.98 -15.31 -6.00
C LYS A 38 5.47 -16.51 -5.23
N THR A 39 4.19 -16.58 -5.01
CA THR A 39 3.52 -17.70 -4.37
C THR A 39 2.07 -17.75 -4.84
N GLU A 40 1.51 -18.94 -5.00
CA GLU A 40 0.12 -19.11 -5.47
C GLU A 40 -0.85 -19.22 -4.29
N GLU A 41 -0.83 -20.36 -3.61
CA GLU A 41 -1.81 -20.68 -2.57
C GLU A 41 -1.62 -19.87 -1.29
N GLU A 42 -0.39 -19.45 -1.00
CA GLU A 42 -0.03 -18.78 0.26
C GLU A 42 0.04 -17.25 0.14
N ALA A 43 -0.30 -16.70 -1.04
CA ALA A 43 -0.32 -15.26 -1.27
C ALA A 43 -1.16 -14.49 -0.23
N PRO A 44 -2.37 -14.93 0.17
CA PRO A 44 -3.14 -14.24 1.20
C PRO A 44 -2.42 -14.11 2.54
N THR A 45 -1.58 -15.09 2.90
CA THR A 45 -0.81 -15.08 4.17
C THR A 45 0.26 -13.99 4.17
N VAL A 46 0.99 -13.82 3.07
CA VAL A 46 2.06 -12.82 2.95
C VAL A 46 1.58 -11.45 2.54
N ILE A 47 0.42 -11.34 1.92
CA ILE A 47 -0.22 -10.05 1.60
C ILE A 47 -0.91 -9.48 2.83
N GLY A 48 -1.74 -10.28 3.48
CA GLY A 48 -2.58 -9.87 4.59
C GLY A 48 -3.73 -8.95 4.16
N ARG A 49 -4.56 -8.61 5.12
CA ARG A 49 -5.68 -7.70 4.90
C ARG A 49 -5.17 -6.30 4.52
N HIS A 50 -5.65 -5.76 3.40
CA HIS A 50 -5.23 -4.45 2.88
C HIS A 50 -3.70 -4.31 2.65
N GLY A 51 -2.98 -5.42 2.47
CA GLY A 51 -1.52 -5.42 2.34
C GLY A 51 -0.76 -5.15 3.64
N GLU A 52 -1.39 -5.33 4.79
CA GLU A 52 -0.78 -5.07 6.10
C GLU A 52 0.42 -5.98 6.35
N THR A 53 0.35 -7.25 5.94
CA THR A 53 1.46 -8.19 6.13
C THR A 53 2.64 -7.84 5.24
N ILE A 54 2.45 -7.45 3.98
CA ILE A 54 3.55 -6.97 3.12
C ILE A 54 4.26 -5.79 3.77
N ARG A 55 3.53 -4.82 4.30
CA ARG A 55 4.12 -3.65 4.98
C ARG A 55 4.88 -4.05 6.24
N ALA A 56 4.36 -5.00 7.01
CA ALA A 56 5.03 -5.53 8.19
C ALA A 56 6.34 -6.26 7.82
N ILE A 57 6.31 -7.12 6.80
CA ILE A 57 7.49 -7.81 6.28
C ILE A 57 8.55 -6.79 5.85
N GLN A 58 8.17 -5.79 5.08
CA GLN A 58 9.09 -4.75 4.65
C GLN A 58 9.73 -4.04 5.84
N LYS A 59 8.95 -3.65 6.84
CA LYS A 59 9.45 -2.96 8.02
C LYS A 59 10.41 -3.83 8.85
N ILE A 60 10.08 -5.10 9.03
CA ILE A 60 10.95 -6.05 9.73
C ILE A 60 12.28 -6.21 8.97
N LEU A 61 12.21 -6.40 7.65
CA LEU A 61 13.41 -6.54 6.83
C LEU A 61 14.28 -5.28 6.85
N GLU A 62 13.72 -4.08 6.81
CA GLU A 62 14.48 -2.83 6.95
C GLU A 62 15.28 -2.80 8.24
N VAL A 63 14.70 -3.20 9.36
CA VAL A 63 15.36 -3.25 10.67
C VAL A 63 16.43 -4.33 10.72
N VAL A 64 16.15 -5.53 10.24
CA VAL A 64 17.09 -6.65 10.20
C VAL A 64 18.29 -6.33 9.32
N LEU A 65 18.04 -5.80 8.13
CA LEU A 65 19.09 -5.44 7.16
C LEU A 65 19.96 -4.28 7.68
N TYR A 66 19.36 -3.27 8.30
CA TYR A 66 20.13 -2.20 8.94
C TYR A 66 21.12 -2.76 9.98
N LYS A 67 20.65 -3.66 10.84
CA LYS A 67 21.51 -4.29 11.86
C LYS A 67 22.63 -5.13 11.24
N LYS A 68 22.33 -5.81 10.13
CA LYS A 68 23.27 -6.75 9.49
C LYS A 68 24.31 -6.04 8.62
N LEU A 69 23.91 -5.02 7.89
CA LEU A 69 24.73 -4.29 6.94
C LEU A 69 25.41 -3.04 7.53
N GLY A 70 24.91 -2.56 8.69
CA GLY A 70 25.44 -1.37 9.36
C GLY A 70 25.02 -0.04 8.71
N GLU A 71 24.16 -0.08 7.70
CA GLU A 71 23.67 1.08 6.97
C GLU A 71 22.19 0.92 6.55
N PRO A 72 21.46 2.02 6.35
CA PRO A 72 20.10 1.95 5.83
C PRO A 72 20.08 1.39 4.40
N VAL A 73 19.11 0.54 4.12
CA VAL A 73 18.87 -0.02 2.78
C VAL A 73 17.44 0.28 2.37
N SER A 74 17.27 0.87 1.19
CA SER A 74 15.96 1.07 0.61
C SER A 74 15.48 -0.21 -0.04
N ILE A 75 14.41 -0.78 0.48
CA ILE A 75 13.78 -1.99 -0.06
C ILE A 75 12.32 -1.74 -0.41
N LEU A 76 11.81 -2.45 -1.39
CA LEU A 76 10.40 -2.49 -1.75
C LEU A 76 9.96 -3.95 -1.91
N VAL A 77 9.12 -4.41 -1.00
CA VAL A 77 8.57 -5.78 -1.03
C VAL A 77 7.29 -5.80 -1.85
N ASN A 78 7.19 -6.74 -2.78
CA ASN A 78 5.99 -7.03 -3.52
C ASN A 78 5.70 -8.54 -3.53
N VAL A 79 4.43 -8.91 -3.56
CA VAL A 79 3.97 -10.30 -3.65
C VAL A 79 3.15 -10.43 -4.92
N ASN A 80 3.62 -11.30 -5.84
CA ASN A 80 3.08 -11.41 -7.18
C ASN A 80 3.06 -10.02 -7.85
N ASP A 81 1.91 -9.50 -8.20
CA ASP A 81 1.66 -8.15 -8.73
C ASP A 81 0.67 -7.36 -7.85
N TYR A 82 0.69 -7.64 -6.54
CA TYR A 82 -0.30 -7.07 -5.61
C TYR A 82 -0.29 -5.54 -5.56
N ARG A 83 0.91 -4.92 -5.57
CA ARG A 83 1.00 -3.46 -5.48
C ARG A 83 0.39 -2.76 -6.68
N GLU A 84 0.63 -3.30 -7.88
CA GLU A 84 0.11 -2.77 -9.13
C GLU A 84 -1.42 -2.90 -9.17
N LYS A 85 -1.94 -4.08 -8.83
CA LYS A 85 -3.39 -4.32 -8.75
C LYS A 85 -4.08 -3.49 -7.67
N GLN A 86 -3.45 -3.33 -6.51
CA GLN A 86 -3.98 -2.48 -5.45
C GLN A 86 -4.09 -1.02 -5.91
N LYS A 87 -3.04 -0.51 -6.57
CA LYS A 87 -3.03 0.85 -7.11
C LYS A 87 -4.18 1.05 -8.11
N GLU A 88 -4.30 0.17 -9.10
CA GLU A 88 -5.38 0.23 -10.09
C GLU A 88 -6.77 0.19 -9.43
N ARG A 89 -6.96 -0.68 -8.45
CA ARG A 89 -8.22 -0.77 -7.71
C ARG A 89 -8.55 0.52 -6.96
N LEU A 90 -7.59 1.11 -6.27
CA LEU A 90 -7.78 2.34 -5.50
C LEU A 90 -8.04 3.55 -6.41
N GLU A 91 -7.31 3.65 -7.52
CA GLU A 91 -7.54 4.69 -8.53
C GLU A 91 -8.92 4.56 -9.16
N GLY A 92 -9.36 3.34 -9.49
CA GLY A 92 -10.72 3.08 -9.99
C GLY A 92 -11.81 3.45 -9.00
N MET A 93 -11.62 3.16 -7.72
CA MET A 93 -12.55 3.58 -6.65
C MET A 93 -12.60 5.11 -6.51
N ALA A 94 -11.46 5.76 -6.64
CA ALA A 94 -11.37 7.23 -6.61
C ALA A 94 -12.11 7.86 -7.79
N ASP A 95 -11.89 7.36 -9.00
CA ASP A 95 -12.56 7.84 -10.23
C ASP A 95 -14.08 7.65 -10.15
N GLU A 96 -14.55 6.50 -9.66
CA GLU A 96 -15.97 6.23 -9.47
C GLU A 96 -16.61 7.20 -8.48
N ALA A 97 -15.98 7.40 -7.33
CA ALA A 97 -16.47 8.34 -6.32
C ALA A 97 -16.43 9.79 -6.82
N ALA A 98 -15.38 10.19 -7.54
CA ALA A 98 -15.30 11.50 -8.15
C ALA A 98 -16.42 11.76 -9.15
N ALA A 99 -16.68 10.81 -10.04
CA ALA A 99 -17.76 10.90 -11.03
C ALA A 99 -19.13 11.02 -10.34
N LYS A 100 -19.40 10.23 -9.32
CA LYS A 100 -20.66 10.31 -8.54
C LYS A 100 -20.81 11.66 -7.85
N THR A 101 -19.76 12.19 -7.26
CA THR A 101 -19.77 13.50 -6.59
C THR A 101 -20.01 14.64 -7.59
N GLN A 102 -19.31 14.63 -8.71
CA GLN A 102 -19.44 15.64 -9.75
C GLN A 102 -20.84 15.64 -10.40
N ASN A 103 -21.36 14.46 -10.74
CA ASN A 103 -22.68 14.31 -11.37
C ASN A 103 -23.84 14.58 -10.41
N GLY A 104 -23.76 14.07 -9.19
CA GLY A 104 -24.80 14.21 -8.18
C GLY A 104 -24.74 15.54 -7.41
N LYS A 105 -23.65 16.30 -7.52
CA LYS A 105 -23.42 17.53 -6.74
C LYS A 105 -23.52 17.31 -5.23
N MET A 106 -23.18 16.13 -4.75
CA MET A 106 -23.26 15.76 -3.34
C MET A 106 -22.10 14.82 -2.97
N ALA A 107 -21.71 14.86 -1.69
CA ALA A 107 -20.65 14.04 -1.16
C ALA A 107 -20.94 12.54 -1.31
N ASN A 108 -19.89 11.78 -1.58
CA ASN A 108 -19.90 10.32 -1.61
C ASN A 108 -18.87 9.76 -0.65
N SER A 109 -19.21 8.66 0.02
CA SER A 109 -18.32 8.00 0.99
C SER A 109 -17.80 6.69 0.45
N ILE A 110 -16.53 6.42 0.72
CA ILE A 110 -15.88 5.13 0.47
C ILE A 110 -15.58 4.47 1.82
N ARG A 111 -16.12 3.28 2.03
CA ARG A 111 -15.96 2.50 3.26
C ARG A 111 -14.97 1.35 3.07
N GLY A 112 -14.55 0.74 4.18
CA GLY A 112 -13.72 -0.46 4.18
C GLY A 112 -12.27 -0.22 3.76
N LEU A 113 -11.78 1.01 3.86
CA LEU A 113 -10.42 1.38 3.52
C LEU A 113 -9.53 1.42 4.77
N SER A 114 -8.29 0.94 4.63
CA SER A 114 -7.25 1.19 5.62
C SER A 114 -6.81 2.66 5.60
N SER A 115 -6.08 3.08 6.63
CA SER A 115 -5.50 4.44 6.67
C SER A 115 -4.59 4.71 5.47
N TYR A 116 -3.79 3.72 5.08
CA TYR A 116 -2.94 3.80 3.89
C TYR A 116 -3.76 3.97 2.60
N GLU A 117 -4.81 3.16 2.42
CA GLU A 117 -5.68 3.23 1.24
C GLU A 117 -6.40 4.59 1.16
N ARG A 118 -6.87 5.12 2.28
CA ARG A 118 -7.47 6.47 2.33
C ARG A 118 -6.47 7.55 1.90
N LYS A 119 -5.23 7.44 2.34
CA LYS A 119 -4.17 8.37 1.93
C LYS A 119 -3.89 8.32 0.43
N VAL A 120 -3.80 7.13 -0.14
CA VAL A 120 -3.57 6.94 -1.59
C VAL A 120 -4.69 7.58 -2.41
N ILE A 121 -5.96 7.33 -2.04
CA ILE A 121 -7.12 7.91 -2.74
C ILE A 121 -7.16 9.43 -2.56
N HIS A 122 -6.86 9.94 -1.37
CA HIS A 122 -6.77 11.38 -1.13
C HIS A 122 -5.74 12.06 -2.04
N GLU A 123 -4.53 11.52 -2.11
CA GLU A 123 -3.47 12.04 -2.97
C GLU A 123 -3.87 11.99 -4.45
N TYR A 124 -4.45 10.89 -4.89
CA TYR A 124 -4.90 10.72 -6.27
C TYR A 124 -6.00 11.76 -6.66
N ILE A 125 -7.01 11.93 -5.82
CA ILE A 125 -8.08 12.91 -6.07
C ILE A 125 -7.53 14.33 -6.05
N THR A 126 -6.67 14.66 -5.10
CA THR A 126 -6.04 15.99 -5.01
C THR A 126 -5.24 16.33 -6.27
N GLN A 127 -4.58 15.34 -6.87
CA GLN A 127 -3.76 15.54 -8.07
C GLN A 127 -4.58 15.61 -9.36
N ASN A 128 -5.70 14.88 -9.44
CA ASN A 128 -6.43 14.68 -10.69
C ASN A 128 -7.76 15.44 -10.78
N TYR A 129 -8.32 15.88 -9.65
CA TYR A 129 -9.63 16.52 -9.58
C TYR A 129 -9.57 17.84 -8.81
N VAL A 130 -9.42 18.95 -9.53
CA VAL A 130 -9.22 20.29 -8.94
C VAL A 130 -10.44 20.86 -8.23
N ASP A 131 -11.62 20.38 -8.57
CA ASP A 131 -12.93 20.79 -8.03
C ASP A 131 -13.40 19.94 -6.84
N LEU A 132 -12.64 18.88 -6.52
CA LEU A 132 -12.96 17.95 -5.44
C LEU A 132 -11.99 18.06 -4.26
N THR A 133 -12.48 17.66 -3.12
CA THR A 133 -11.73 17.49 -1.89
C THR A 133 -12.07 16.17 -1.22
N THR A 134 -11.23 15.71 -0.32
CA THR A 134 -11.52 14.53 0.49
C THR A 134 -11.18 14.78 1.94
N TYR A 135 -11.95 14.16 2.81
CA TYR A 135 -11.71 14.14 4.25
C TYR A 135 -12.23 12.82 4.84
N SER A 136 -11.64 12.38 5.94
CA SER A 136 -12.06 11.17 6.63
C SER A 136 -12.98 11.51 7.79
N VAL A 137 -14.04 10.71 7.98
CA VAL A 137 -15.00 10.82 9.08
C VAL A 137 -15.19 9.49 9.78
N GLY A 138 -15.57 9.51 11.06
CA GLY A 138 -15.77 8.32 11.86
C GLY A 138 -14.50 7.85 12.56
N GLU A 139 -14.61 6.74 13.29
CA GLU A 139 -13.55 6.18 14.09
C GLU A 139 -13.42 4.67 13.86
N GLY A 140 -12.21 4.15 14.08
CA GLY A 140 -11.92 2.72 14.02
C GLY A 140 -12.29 2.10 12.67
N ARG A 141 -13.04 1.01 12.71
CA ARG A 141 -13.44 0.26 11.51
C ARG A 141 -14.52 0.96 10.68
N ASP A 142 -15.27 1.87 11.28
CA ASP A 142 -16.32 2.64 10.61
C ASP A 142 -15.82 3.92 9.98
N ARG A 143 -14.52 4.22 10.12
CA ARG A 143 -13.92 5.38 9.50
C ARG A 143 -13.94 5.27 7.98
N GLN A 144 -14.47 6.29 7.32
CA GLN A 144 -14.68 6.33 5.88
C GLN A 144 -14.04 7.58 5.28
N LEU A 145 -13.72 7.49 4.00
CA LEU A 145 -13.26 8.62 3.20
C LEU A 145 -14.45 9.24 2.49
N VAL A 146 -14.63 10.54 2.65
CA VAL A 146 -15.66 11.31 1.93
C VAL A 146 -15.00 12.04 0.78
N VAL A 147 -15.58 11.93 -0.41
CA VAL A 147 -15.26 12.73 -1.58
C VAL A 147 -16.36 13.78 -1.75
N ASP A 148 -15.98 15.05 -1.74
CA ASP A 148 -16.92 16.17 -1.74
C ASP A 148 -16.49 17.26 -2.72
N LEU A 149 -17.37 18.17 -3.02
CA LEU A 149 -17.04 19.38 -3.76
C LEU A 149 -16.19 20.31 -2.88
N LYS A 150 -15.17 20.93 -3.47
CA LYS A 150 -14.38 21.94 -2.76
C LYS A 150 -15.26 23.03 -2.21
N GLY A 151 -15.00 23.40 -0.95
CA GLY A 151 -15.77 24.40 -0.21
C GLY A 151 -16.89 23.82 0.66
N ASN A 152 -17.18 22.53 0.54
CA ASN A 152 -18.16 21.83 1.38
C ASN A 152 -17.53 21.08 2.55
N GLU A 153 -16.19 21.18 2.72
CA GLU A 153 -15.51 20.51 3.82
C GLU A 153 -16.08 20.98 5.18
N PRO A 154 -16.17 20.08 6.17
CA PRO A 154 -16.50 20.46 7.52
C PRO A 154 -15.51 21.53 8.02
N LYS A 155 -16.00 22.64 8.53
CA LYS A 155 -15.15 23.65 9.16
C LYS A 155 -14.52 23.01 10.38
N ALA A 156 -13.19 23.16 10.54
CA ALA A 156 -12.51 22.80 11.77
C ALA A 156 -13.11 23.64 12.92
N GLU A 157 -13.64 22.95 13.97
CA GLU A 157 -14.04 23.57 15.21
C GLU A 157 -12.81 23.97 16.04
#